data_43754806d8a8fbce898149bdcdb5415b
#
_entry.id   43754806d8a8fbce898149bdcdb5415b
#
_cell.length_a   1.000
_cell.length_b   1.000
_cell.length_c   1.000
_cell.angle_alpha   90.00
_cell.angle_beta   90.00
_cell.angle_gamma   90.00
#
_symmetry.space_group_name_H-M   'P 1'
#
loop_
_entity.id
_entity.type
_entity.pdbx_description
1 polymer ?
#
loop_
_entity_poly.entity_id
_entity_poly.type
_entity_poly.pdbx_seq_one_letter_code
_entity_poly.pdbx_strand_id
1 'polypeptide(L)'
;MKLATLKDGSRDGNLALVSRDLSRAVAVPEIARTLQEALDAWDVAAPRLEQLYAQLNEGKLARAVAFDPRQAHSPLPRAYQWADGSAYVNHVELVRQARGATMPAEFWTDPLMYQGGSDGFLAPMDDIVFPDESWGIDFEAEVAVITGDVPMGVTLQAAESQVLLLMLVNDVSLRNLIPAELSKGFGFFQGKPASSFSPVAVTPDELGGAWRGGKLHLPLITTLNGALFGHPNAGVDMTFSFPHLIAHAAKTRALAAGTIIGSGTVSNKQGGGPGRPAASGGVGYSCIAEQRTVETILAGQASTPFLRFGDRVRIEMLDDGGHSIFGAIDQTVSKS
;
A
#
# COMPACT_ATOMS: atom_id res chain seq x y z
N MET A 1 1.60 -8.66 15.68
CA MET A 1 1.99 -9.92 14.98
C MET A 1 2.13 -9.69 13.47
N LYS A 2 2.80 -10.64 12.76
CA LYS A 2 3.03 -10.56 11.30
C LYS A 2 2.33 -11.74 10.61
N LEU A 3 1.52 -11.46 9.59
CA LEU A 3 0.69 -12.41 8.87
C LEU A 3 1.03 -12.40 7.38
N ALA A 4 1.06 -13.58 6.77
CA ALA A 4 1.25 -13.77 5.33
C ALA A 4 0.23 -14.78 4.80
N THR A 5 0.02 -14.76 3.50
CA THR A 5 -0.71 -15.80 2.77
C THR A 5 0.26 -16.55 1.87
N LEU A 6 0.50 -17.82 2.18
CA LEU A 6 1.42 -18.66 1.40
C LEU A 6 0.72 -19.32 0.22
N LYS A 7 1.40 -19.36 -0.93
CA LYS A 7 0.94 -20.03 -2.15
C LYS A 7 0.77 -21.53 -1.90
N ASP A 8 -0.40 -22.09 -2.23
CA ASP A 8 -0.73 -23.52 -2.10
C ASP A 8 -1.39 -24.10 -3.37
N GLY A 9 -1.45 -23.28 -4.42
CA GLY A 9 -2.14 -23.59 -5.67
C GLY A 9 -3.60 -23.19 -5.70
N SER A 10 -4.19 -22.79 -4.55
CA SER A 10 -5.52 -22.19 -4.50
C SER A 10 -5.42 -20.66 -4.75
N ARG A 11 -6.56 -20.01 -4.96
CA ARG A 11 -6.62 -18.56 -5.15
C ARG A 11 -6.40 -17.77 -3.87
N ASP A 12 -6.75 -18.34 -2.72
CA ASP A 12 -6.75 -17.65 -1.43
C ASP A 12 -5.55 -18.03 -0.56
N GLY A 13 -4.79 -19.07 -0.99
CA GLY A 13 -3.61 -19.55 -0.28
C GLY A 13 -3.87 -19.97 1.16
N ASN A 14 -2.80 -20.16 1.92
CA ASN A 14 -2.84 -20.56 3.33
C ASN A 14 -2.36 -19.44 4.25
N LEU A 15 -3.14 -19.14 5.30
CA LEU A 15 -2.72 -18.22 6.35
C LEU A 15 -1.48 -18.76 7.08
N ALA A 16 -0.50 -17.89 7.25
CA ALA A 16 0.72 -18.18 8.01
C ALA A 16 1.09 -17.00 8.94
N LEU A 17 1.66 -17.33 10.08
CA LEU A 17 2.41 -16.40 10.92
C LEU A 17 3.85 -16.33 10.41
N VAL A 18 4.41 -15.14 10.39
CA VAL A 18 5.81 -14.87 10.01
C VAL A 18 6.54 -14.30 11.21
N SER A 19 7.73 -14.79 11.52
CA SER A 19 8.53 -14.27 12.64
C SER A 19 8.88 -12.79 12.48
N ARG A 20 9.17 -12.11 13.59
CA ARG A 20 9.43 -10.65 13.59
C ARG A 20 10.60 -10.27 12.67
N ASP A 21 11.61 -11.11 12.59
CA ASP A 21 12.78 -10.96 11.75
C ASP A 21 12.58 -11.41 10.28
N LEU A 22 11.37 -11.84 9.93
CA LEU A 22 11.00 -12.38 8.60
C LEU A 22 11.79 -13.63 8.18
N SER A 23 12.43 -14.35 9.11
CA SER A 23 13.24 -15.51 8.78
C SER A 23 12.43 -16.82 8.71
N ARG A 24 11.31 -16.91 9.44
CA ARG A 24 10.52 -18.13 9.56
C ARG A 24 9.04 -17.88 9.41
N ALA A 25 8.33 -18.91 8.93
CA ALA A 25 6.89 -18.91 8.83
C ALA A 25 6.29 -20.22 9.35
N VAL A 26 5.04 -20.16 9.79
CA VAL A 26 4.26 -21.34 10.18
C VAL A 26 2.82 -21.18 9.71
N ALA A 27 2.32 -22.12 8.91
CA ALA A 27 0.91 -22.19 8.55
C ALA A 27 0.06 -22.54 9.78
N VAL A 28 -1.15 -21.96 9.87
CA VAL A 28 -2.02 -22.04 11.05
C VAL A 28 -3.46 -22.48 10.73
N PRO A 29 -3.64 -23.56 9.94
CA PRO A 29 -4.97 -24.00 9.48
C PRO A 29 -5.90 -24.42 10.63
N GLU A 30 -5.36 -24.73 11.82
CA GLU A 30 -6.13 -25.01 13.04
C GLU A 30 -6.77 -23.78 13.67
N ILE A 31 -6.41 -22.58 13.21
CA ILE A 31 -7.03 -21.31 13.63
C ILE A 31 -7.91 -20.78 12.51
N ALA A 32 -7.38 -20.60 11.32
CA ALA A 32 -8.07 -20.22 10.12
C ALA A 32 -7.26 -20.70 8.90
N ARG A 33 -7.92 -21.10 7.82
CA ARG A 33 -7.23 -21.54 6.62
C ARG A 33 -6.72 -20.38 5.79
N THR A 34 -7.49 -19.30 5.75
CA THR A 34 -7.16 -18.08 4.99
C THR A 34 -7.13 -16.86 5.90
N LEU A 35 -6.50 -15.77 5.45
CA LEU A 35 -6.56 -14.51 6.19
C LEU A 35 -8.00 -13.99 6.28
N GLN A 36 -8.82 -14.15 5.22
CA GLN A 36 -10.22 -13.73 5.27
C GLN A 36 -10.99 -14.47 6.35
N GLU A 37 -10.84 -15.79 6.48
CA GLU A 37 -11.48 -16.55 7.58
C GLU A 37 -11.06 -16.02 8.96
N ALA A 38 -9.80 -15.62 9.13
CA ALA A 38 -9.33 -15.04 10.38
C ALA A 38 -9.96 -13.65 10.64
N LEU A 39 -10.07 -12.81 9.61
CA LEU A 39 -10.67 -11.47 9.70
C LEU A 39 -12.18 -11.54 10.01
N ASP A 40 -12.91 -12.51 9.44
CA ASP A 40 -14.33 -12.72 9.68
C ASP A 40 -14.63 -13.15 11.15
N ALA A 41 -13.62 -13.67 11.84
CA ALA A 41 -13.71 -14.11 13.23
C ALA A 41 -12.56 -13.56 14.09
N TRP A 42 -12.17 -12.30 13.86
CA TRP A 42 -10.95 -11.71 14.42
C TRP A 42 -10.86 -11.79 15.94
N ASP A 43 -11.95 -11.53 16.65
CA ASP A 43 -11.98 -11.56 18.11
C ASP A 43 -11.62 -12.95 18.68
N VAL A 44 -11.86 -14.02 17.91
CA VAL A 44 -11.54 -15.41 18.29
C VAL A 44 -10.17 -15.82 17.74
N ALA A 45 -9.86 -15.41 16.53
CA ALA A 45 -8.62 -15.81 15.83
C ALA A 45 -7.39 -15.07 16.39
N ALA A 46 -7.48 -13.75 16.60
CA ALA A 46 -6.33 -12.92 16.97
C ALA A 46 -5.64 -13.37 18.27
N PRO A 47 -6.31 -13.65 19.39
CA PRO A 47 -5.63 -14.11 20.61
C PRO A 47 -4.87 -15.43 20.42
N ARG A 48 -5.40 -16.33 19.59
CA ARG A 48 -4.75 -17.63 19.29
C ARG A 48 -3.53 -17.44 18.37
N LEU A 49 -3.65 -16.54 17.39
CA LEU A 49 -2.54 -16.17 16.50
C LEU A 49 -1.41 -15.49 17.31
N GLU A 50 -1.73 -14.57 18.23
CA GLU A 50 -0.76 -13.91 19.11
C GLU A 50 0.01 -14.90 19.95
N GLN A 51 -0.67 -15.87 20.55
CA GLN A 51 -0.02 -16.92 21.34
C GLN A 51 0.97 -17.75 20.49
N LEU A 52 0.58 -18.15 19.28
CA LEU A 52 1.50 -18.89 18.39
C LEU A 52 2.61 -17.99 17.85
N TYR A 53 2.33 -16.71 17.60
CA TYR A 53 3.35 -15.74 17.17
C TYR A 53 4.45 -15.57 18.22
N ALA A 54 4.09 -15.49 19.49
CA ALA A 54 5.07 -15.48 20.59
C ALA A 54 5.95 -16.75 20.56
N GLN A 55 5.35 -17.93 20.44
CA GLN A 55 6.09 -19.20 20.36
C GLN A 55 6.98 -19.31 19.12
N LEU A 56 6.53 -18.76 17.97
CA LEU A 56 7.32 -18.70 16.74
C LEU A 56 8.59 -17.87 16.95
N ASN A 57 8.46 -16.69 17.56
CA ASN A 57 9.59 -15.78 17.82
C ASN A 57 10.56 -16.36 18.87
N GLU A 58 10.07 -17.16 19.82
CA GLU A 58 10.90 -17.87 20.79
C GLU A 58 11.57 -19.14 20.23
N GLY A 59 11.29 -19.51 18.99
CA GLY A 59 11.85 -20.71 18.36
C GLY A 59 11.23 -22.03 18.83
N LYS A 60 10.08 -21.99 19.50
CA LYS A 60 9.42 -23.16 20.11
C LYS A 60 8.57 -23.98 19.15
N LEU A 61 8.33 -23.52 17.93
CA LEU A 61 7.50 -24.21 16.94
C LEU A 61 8.36 -25.05 15.98
N ALA A 62 8.42 -26.37 16.23
CA ALA A 62 9.20 -27.31 15.42
C ALA A 62 8.73 -27.39 13.95
N ARG A 63 7.45 -27.03 13.67
CA ARG A 63 6.88 -27.03 12.31
C ARG A 63 7.15 -25.74 11.52
N ALA A 64 7.83 -24.74 12.13
CA ALA A 64 8.20 -23.52 11.43
C ALA A 64 9.25 -23.81 10.35
N VAL A 65 9.05 -23.22 9.17
CA VAL A 65 9.94 -23.33 8.01
C VAL A 65 10.58 -21.96 7.72
N ALA A 66 11.62 -21.95 6.88
CA ALA A 66 12.17 -20.69 6.39
C ALA A 66 11.10 -19.91 5.61
N PHE A 67 10.99 -18.60 5.86
CA PHE A 67 10.09 -17.75 5.10
C PHE A 67 10.74 -17.31 3.79
N ASP A 68 10.10 -17.61 2.69
CA ASP A 68 10.50 -17.14 1.36
C ASP A 68 9.37 -16.23 0.80
N PRO A 69 9.58 -14.90 0.64
CA PRO A 69 8.56 -13.99 0.14
C PRO A 69 8.09 -14.32 -1.29
N ARG A 70 8.86 -15.09 -2.08
CA ARG A 70 8.44 -15.56 -3.41
C ARG A 70 7.31 -16.59 -3.32
N GLN A 71 7.16 -17.26 -2.18
CA GLN A 71 6.08 -18.19 -1.89
C GLN A 71 4.87 -17.50 -1.24
N ALA A 72 4.91 -16.19 -1.06
CA ALA A 72 3.78 -15.43 -0.56
C ALA A 72 2.93 -14.86 -1.72
N HIS A 73 1.62 -14.80 -1.51
CA HIS A 73 0.70 -13.89 -2.18
C HIS A 73 0.72 -12.52 -1.51
N SER A 74 0.01 -11.54 -2.04
CA SER A 74 -0.48 -10.41 -1.25
C SER A 74 -1.27 -10.94 -0.04
N PRO A 75 -1.25 -10.29 1.14
CA PRO A 75 -1.86 -10.83 2.37
C PRO A 75 -3.32 -11.25 2.21
N LEU A 76 -4.11 -10.45 1.46
CA LEU A 76 -5.38 -10.87 0.86
C LEU A 76 -5.13 -11.00 -0.64
N PRO A 77 -5.10 -12.22 -1.24
CA PRO A 77 -4.90 -12.39 -2.69
C PRO A 77 -6.02 -11.80 -3.54
N ARG A 78 -7.19 -11.65 -2.94
CA ARG A 78 -8.37 -10.92 -3.38
C ARG A 78 -9.12 -10.39 -2.16
N ALA A 79 -9.88 -9.32 -2.32
CA ALA A 79 -10.61 -8.69 -1.22
C ALA A 79 -12.06 -8.40 -1.62
N TYR A 80 -12.94 -8.28 -0.63
CA TYR A 80 -14.32 -7.82 -0.89
C TYR A 80 -14.34 -6.39 -1.43
N GLN A 81 -13.41 -5.56 -0.98
CA GLN A 81 -13.25 -4.19 -1.48
C GLN A 81 -11.79 -3.75 -1.36
N TRP A 82 -11.31 -3.09 -2.42
CA TRP A 82 -10.14 -2.26 -2.42
C TRP A 82 -10.57 -0.83 -2.74
N ALA A 83 -10.34 0.09 -1.82
CA ALA A 83 -10.60 1.51 -2.02
C ALA A 83 -9.34 2.30 -1.70
N ASP A 84 -8.83 3.05 -2.68
CA ASP A 84 -7.67 3.87 -2.49
C ASP A 84 -8.05 5.33 -2.32
N GLY A 85 -7.43 5.97 -1.32
CA GLY A 85 -7.63 7.38 -1.00
C GLY A 85 -6.55 8.28 -1.58
N SER A 86 -6.77 9.59 -1.54
CA SER A 86 -5.76 10.61 -1.83
C SER A 86 -5.46 11.38 -0.54
N ALA A 87 -4.85 10.69 0.43
CA ALA A 87 -4.62 11.26 1.76
C ALA A 87 -3.54 12.36 1.77
N TYR A 88 -2.65 12.36 0.79
CA TYR A 88 -1.59 13.37 0.64
C TYR A 88 -2.05 14.44 -0.35
N VAL A 89 -2.75 15.45 0.15
CA VAL A 89 -3.26 16.56 -0.69
C VAL A 89 -2.13 17.28 -1.42
N ASN A 90 -0.89 17.25 -0.89
CA ASN A 90 0.29 17.74 -1.58
C ASN A 90 0.48 17.12 -2.98
N HIS A 91 0.28 15.80 -3.12
CA HIS A 91 0.36 15.13 -4.43
C HIS A 91 -0.64 15.73 -5.43
N VAL A 92 -1.90 15.90 -5.01
CA VAL A 92 -2.96 16.49 -5.83
C VAL A 92 -2.67 17.97 -6.15
N GLU A 93 -2.15 18.72 -5.18
CA GLU A 93 -1.77 20.13 -5.34
C GLU A 93 -0.71 20.30 -6.43
N LEU A 94 0.36 19.47 -6.41
CA LEU A 94 1.41 19.48 -7.42
C LEU A 94 0.87 19.19 -8.83
N VAL A 95 0.03 18.14 -8.97
CA VAL A 95 -0.58 17.79 -10.26
C VAL A 95 -1.44 18.93 -10.81
N ARG A 96 -2.20 19.63 -9.96
CA ARG A 96 -3.01 20.78 -10.36
C ARG A 96 -2.14 21.98 -10.72
N GLN A 97 -1.10 22.27 -9.94
CA GLN A 97 -0.15 23.36 -10.20
C GLN A 97 0.52 23.18 -11.57
N ALA A 98 0.96 21.98 -11.93
CA ALA A 98 1.57 21.69 -13.23
C ALA A 98 0.62 21.96 -14.41
N ARG A 99 -0.69 21.93 -14.16
CA ARG A 99 -1.74 22.24 -15.15
C ARG A 99 -2.24 23.69 -15.10
N GLY A 100 -1.64 24.54 -14.26
CA GLY A 100 -2.07 25.91 -14.06
C GLY A 100 -3.43 26.05 -13.35
N ALA A 101 -3.88 25.01 -12.63
CA ALA A 101 -5.16 24.98 -11.92
C ALA A 101 -4.97 25.24 -10.42
N THR A 102 -5.93 25.93 -9.81
CA THR A 102 -5.97 26.18 -8.36
C THR A 102 -6.57 24.98 -7.61
N MET A 103 -6.20 24.83 -6.33
CA MET A 103 -6.81 23.84 -5.43
C MET A 103 -8.15 24.34 -4.91
N PRO A 104 -9.27 23.60 -5.14
CA PRO A 104 -10.52 23.88 -4.46
C PRO A 104 -10.39 23.61 -2.95
N ALA A 105 -11.07 24.43 -2.13
CA ALA A 105 -10.99 24.33 -0.66
C ALA A 105 -11.48 22.96 -0.14
N GLU A 106 -12.41 22.34 -0.83
CA GLU A 106 -13.01 21.05 -0.48
C GLU A 106 -11.99 19.90 -0.42
N PHE A 107 -10.91 19.97 -1.21
CA PHE A 107 -9.87 18.94 -1.22
C PHE A 107 -9.12 18.80 0.13
N TRP A 108 -9.20 19.83 0.99
CA TRP A 108 -8.58 19.80 2.31
C TRP A 108 -9.49 19.22 3.39
N THR A 109 -10.77 19.01 3.09
CA THR A 109 -11.79 18.58 4.05
C THR A 109 -12.55 17.33 3.64
N ASP A 110 -12.54 16.97 2.36
CA ASP A 110 -13.27 15.84 1.78
C ASP A 110 -12.30 14.99 0.94
N PRO A 111 -11.90 13.81 1.42
CA PRO A 111 -10.91 12.99 0.73
C PRO A 111 -11.46 12.43 -0.59
N LEU A 112 -10.62 12.46 -1.63
CA LEU A 112 -10.89 11.73 -2.86
C LEU A 112 -10.59 10.25 -2.63
N MET A 113 -11.46 9.37 -3.14
CA MET A 113 -11.25 7.93 -3.14
C MET A 113 -11.75 7.32 -4.45
N TYR A 114 -11.13 6.24 -4.90
CA TYR A 114 -11.63 5.41 -5.98
C TYR A 114 -11.74 3.95 -5.56
N GLN A 115 -12.57 3.17 -6.25
CA GLN A 115 -12.66 1.73 -6.07
C GLN A 115 -11.73 1.04 -7.06
N GLY A 116 -10.70 0.36 -6.54
CA GLY A 116 -9.78 -0.45 -7.31
C GLY A 116 -10.33 -1.84 -7.62
N GLY A 117 -9.76 -2.51 -8.61
CA GLY A 117 -10.02 -3.93 -8.85
C GLY A 117 -9.60 -4.76 -7.63
N SER A 118 -10.49 -5.59 -7.10
CA SER A 118 -10.25 -6.35 -5.87
C SER A 118 -10.42 -7.85 -6.02
N ASP A 119 -10.69 -8.32 -7.21
CA ASP A 119 -10.93 -9.73 -7.55
C ASP A 119 -9.63 -10.56 -7.71
N GLY A 120 -8.47 -9.88 -7.78
CA GLY A 120 -7.15 -10.50 -7.83
C GLY A 120 -6.04 -9.47 -7.78
N PHE A 121 -5.08 -9.68 -6.89
CA PHE A 121 -3.88 -8.85 -6.74
C PHE A 121 -2.64 -9.58 -7.23
N LEU A 122 -1.63 -8.85 -7.68
CA LEU A 122 -0.31 -9.40 -7.94
C LEU A 122 0.35 -9.79 -6.62
N ALA A 123 1.08 -10.89 -6.61
CA ALA A 123 1.93 -11.20 -5.47
C ALA A 123 3.10 -10.19 -5.38
N PRO A 124 3.73 -10.02 -4.21
CA PRO A 124 4.77 -9.02 -3.98
C PRO A 124 6.00 -9.14 -4.90
N MET A 125 6.21 -10.33 -5.43
CA MET A 125 7.36 -10.66 -6.29
C MET A 125 6.96 -11.05 -7.72
N ASP A 126 5.67 -10.91 -8.07
CA ASP A 126 5.20 -11.17 -9.44
C ASP A 126 5.57 -10.02 -10.36
N ASP A 127 5.87 -10.30 -11.62
CA ASP A 127 6.13 -9.29 -12.62
C ASP A 127 4.89 -8.43 -12.90
N ILE A 128 5.14 -7.15 -13.23
CA ILE A 128 4.13 -6.23 -13.77
C ILE A 128 4.07 -6.46 -15.28
N VAL A 129 3.06 -7.19 -15.76
CA VAL A 129 3.02 -7.68 -17.14
C VAL A 129 2.04 -6.88 -17.98
N PHE A 130 2.53 -6.23 -19.05
CA PHE A 130 1.70 -5.50 -20.01
C PHE A 130 2.19 -5.73 -21.45
N PRO A 131 1.31 -5.60 -22.45
CA PRO A 131 1.69 -5.73 -23.86
C PRO A 131 2.38 -4.48 -24.42
N ASP A 132 2.18 -3.29 -23.81
CA ASP A 132 2.53 -2.01 -24.40
C ASP A 132 3.01 -0.98 -23.36
N GLU A 133 4.26 -0.56 -23.47
CA GLU A 133 4.86 0.50 -22.63
C GLU A 133 4.22 1.88 -22.89
N SER A 134 3.62 2.10 -24.06
CA SER A 134 3.01 3.39 -24.40
C SER A 134 1.83 3.76 -23.51
N TRP A 135 1.31 2.81 -22.73
CA TRP A 135 0.27 3.07 -21.72
C TRP A 135 0.78 3.90 -20.54
N GLY A 136 2.11 4.10 -20.44
CA GLY A 136 2.73 4.92 -19.39
C GLY A 136 2.71 4.22 -18.04
N ILE A 137 3.40 3.08 -17.96
CA ILE A 137 3.47 2.24 -16.76
C ILE A 137 4.17 2.99 -15.64
N ASP A 138 3.52 3.11 -14.49
CA ASP A 138 4.04 3.78 -13.30
C ASP A 138 3.77 2.94 -12.06
N PHE A 139 4.55 3.12 -11.04
CA PHE A 139 4.30 2.59 -9.70
C PHE A 139 3.77 3.70 -8.80
N GLU A 140 3.04 3.33 -7.76
CA GLU A 140 2.67 4.20 -6.65
C GLU A 140 2.98 3.48 -5.33
N ALA A 141 3.99 3.97 -4.62
CA ALA A 141 4.33 3.42 -3.32
C ALA A 141 3.46 4.09 -2.23
N GLU A 142 2.77 3.25 -1.45
CA GLU A 142 1.77 3.65 -0.49
C GLU A 142 1.74 2.75 0.72
N VAL A 143 0.94 3.14 1.72
CA VAL A 143 0.54 2.31 2.85
C VAL A 143 -0.94 1.99 2.73
N ALA A 144 -1.33 0.77 3.08
CA ALA A 144 -2.73 0.37 3.16
C ALA A 144 -3.04 -0.27 4.51
N VAL A 145 -4.31 -0.18 4.91
CA VAL A 145 -4.85 -0.89 6.08
C VAL A 145 -5.90 -1.90 5.66
N ILE A 146 -6.04 -2.98 6.45
CA ILE A 146 -7.13 -3.94 6.35
C ILE A 146 -8.03 -3.73 7.56
N THR A 147 -9.33 -3.59 7.33
CA THR A 147 -10.30 -3.32 8.40
C THR A 147 -11.03 -4.58 8.84
N GLY A 148 -11.55 -4.54 10.08
CA GLY A 148 -12.68 -5.37 10.52
C GLY A 148 -13.99 -4.89 9.90
N ASP A 149 -15.12 -5.35 10.47
CA ASP A 149 -16.45 -4.84 10.11
C ASP A 149 -16.61 -3.39 10.55
N VAL A 150 -16.89 -2.50 9.62
CA VAL A 150 -17.08 -1.07 9.90
C VAL A 150 -18.56 -0.71 9.71
N PRO A 151 -19.26 -0.25 10.74
CA PRO A 151 -20.66 0.17 10.59
C PRO A 151 -20.77 1.45 9.75
N MET A 152 -21.88 1.58 9.02
CA MET A 152 -22.20 2.82 8.30
C MET A 152 -22.26 4.01 9.27
N GLY A 153 -21.62 5.13 8.87
CA GLY A 153 -21.59 6.35 9.68
C GLY A 153 -20.67 6.27 10.89
N VAL A 154 -19.67 5.39 10.87
CA VAL A 154 -18.69 5.24 11.96
C VAL A 154 -18.02 6.57 12.30
N THR A 155 -17.78 6.82 13.60
CA THR A 155 -16.99 7.98 14.06
C THR A 155 -15.49 7.76 13.83
N LEU A 156 -14.69 8.82 13.78
CA LEU A 156 -13.24 8.71 13.63
C LEU A 156 -12.59 7.84 14.71
N GLN A 157 -13.02 8.01 15.96
CA GLN A 157 -12.49 7.22 17.07
C GLN A 157 -12.83 5.73 16.94
N ALA A 158 -14.06 5.39 16.54
CA ALA A 158 -14.45 4.01 16.31
C ALA A 158 -13.80 3.43 15.04
N ALA A 159 -13.56 4.24 14.02
CA ALA A 159 -12.85 3.83 12.80
C ALA A 159 -11.38 3.43 13.07
N GLU A 160 -10.71 4.10 14.03
CA GLU A 160 -9.34 3.76 14.40
C GLU A 160 -9.23 2.34 14.97
N SER A 161 -10.20 1.91 15.79
CA SER A 161 -10.23 0.55 16.35
C SER A 161 -10.53 -0.54 15.32
N GLN A 162 -11.01 -0.18 14.14
CA GLN A 162 -11.26 -1.11 13.05
C GLN A 162 -10.05 -1.37 12.16
N VAL A 163 -8.93 -0.69 12.38
CA VAL A 163 -7.66 -0.99 11.69
C VAL A 163 -7.06 -2.25 12.32
N LEU A 164 -7.18 -3.38 11.64
CA LEU A 164 -6.67 -4.68 12.12
C LEU A 164 -5.24 -4.93 11.67
N LEU A 165 -4.92 -4.60 10.43
CA LEU A 165 -3.60 -4.85 9.83
C LEU A 165 -3.17 -3.66 8.97
N LEU A 166 -1.84 -3.51 8.82
CA LEU A 166 -1.20 -2.59 7.87
C LEU A 166 -0.32 -3.38 6.90
N MET A 167 -0.15 -2.87 5.69
CA MET A 167 0.72 -3.41 4.66
C MET A 167 1.16 -2.30 3.71
N LEU A 168 2.19 -2.56 2.89
CA LEU A 168 2.58 -1.67 1.79
C LEU A 168 1.81 -2.04 0.54
N VAL A 169 1.70 -1.09 -0.39
CA VAL A 169 1.06 -1.32 -1.70
C VAL A 169 1.87 -0.65 -2.82
N ASN A 170 1.92 -1.31 -3.96
CA ASN A 170 2.24 -0.74 -5.26
C ASN A 170 0.94 -0.64 -6.06
N ASP A 171 0.37 0.56 -6.12
CA ASP A 171 -0.84 0.82 -6.89
C ASP A 171 -0.48 1.16 -8.34
N VAL A 172 -0.16 0.10 -9.10
CA VAL A 172 0.28 0.20 -10.49
C VAL A 172 -0.68 1.05 -11.31
N SER A 173 -0.14 1.99 -12.07
CA SER A 173 -0.94 2.95 -12.84
C SER A 173 -0.50 3.01 -14.30
N LEU A 174 -1.48 3.14 -15.20
CA LEU A 174 -1.25 3.32 -16.63
C LEU A 174 -1.60 4.77 -17.01
N ARG A 175 -0.63 5.66 -16.82
CA ARG A 175 -0.82 7.13 -16.80
C ARG A 175 -1.42 7.70 -18.08
N ASN A 176 -1.11 7.09 -19.22
CA ASN A 176 -1.59 7.57 -20.51
C ASN A 176 -3.04 7.15 -20.82
N LEU A 177 -3.60 6.18 -20.09
CA LEU A 177 -5.00 5.77 -20.20
C LEU A 177 -5.93 6.63 -19.32
N ILE A 178 -5.42 7.11 -18.18
CA ILE A 178 -6.20 7.84 -17.17
C ILE A 178 -6.93 9.09 -17.70
N PRO A 179 -6.33 9.98 -18.53
CA PRO A 179 -7.04 11.19 -18.96
C PRO A 179 -8.31 10.91 -19.74
N ALA A 180 -8.31 9.86 -20.61
CA ALA A 180 -9.48 9.48 -21.40
C ALA A 180 -10.58 8.89 -20.51
N GLU A 181 -10.23 8.19 -19.44
CA GLU A 181 -11.21 7.66 -18.48
C GLU A 181 -11.84 8.77 -17.64
N LEU A 182 -11.02 9.67 -17.05
CA LEU A 182 -11.49 10.78 -16.23
C LEU A 182 -12.40 11.74 -17.01
N SER A 183 -12.15 11.93 -18.31
CA SER A 183 -12.99 12.78 -19.17
C SER A 183 -14.43 12.25 -19.32
N LYS A 184 -14.66 10.96 -19.04
CA LYS A 184 -16.00 10.33 -19.05
C LYS A 184 -16.77 10.51 -17.73
N GLY A 185 -16.11 10.99 -16.67
CA GLY A 185 -16.74 11.32 -15.38
C GLY A 185 -16.99 10.14 -14.42
N PHE A 186 -16.60 8.89 -14.76
CA PHE A 186 -16.83 7.70 -13.92
C PHE A 186 -15.61 7.27 -13.08
N GLY A 187 -14.45 7.86 -13.32
CA GLY A 187 -13.22 7.52 -12.60
C GLY A 187 -12.35 6.49 -13.32
N PHE A 188 -11.44 5.87 -12.58
CA PHE A 188 -10.47 4.93 -13.12
C PHE A 188 -11.08 3.52 -13.33
N PHE A 189 -10.63 2.84 -14.38
CA PHE A 189 -10.91 1.43 -14.64
C PHE A 189 -9.68 0.75 -15.27
N GLN A 190 -9.42 0.99 -16.57
CA GLN A 190 -8.25 0.43 -17.26
C GLN A 190 -6.93 1.06 -16.80
N GLY A 191 -6.97 2.33 -16.39
CA GLY A 191 -5.79 3.06 -15.91
C GLY A 191 -5.26 2.60 -14.56
N LYS A 192 -6.03 1.77 -13.83
CA LYS A 192 -5.67 1.16 -12.55
C LYS A 192 -5.83 -0.37 -12.63
N PRO A 193 -4.82 -1.08 -13.17
CA PRO A 193 -4.81 -2.55 -13.22
C PRO A 193 -4.63 -3.15 -11.82
N ALA A 194 -4.31 -4.45 -11.73
CA ALA A 194 -4.10 -5.11 -10.44
C ALA A 194 -2.97 -4.46 -9.63
N SER A 195 -3.26 -4.07 -8.40
CA SER A 195 -2.28 -3.62 -7.41
C SER A 195 -1.52 -4.82 -6.81
N SER A 196 -0.38 -4.56 -6.17
CA SER A 196 0.40 -5.54 -5.40
C SER A 196 0.59 -5.07 -3.99
N PHE A 197 0.59 -5.98 -3.01
CA PHE A 197 0.83 -5.65 -1.61
C PHE A 197 2.07 -6.37 -1.07
N SER A 198 2.65 -5.85 0.02
CA SER A 198 3.80 -6.47 0.68
C SER A 198 3.52 -7.93 1.08
N PRO A 199 4.55 -8.79 1.17
CA PRO A 199 4.35 -10.21 1.49
C PRO A 199 3.76 -10.44 2.88
N VAL A 200 3.87 -9.44 3.76
CA VAL A 200 3.43 -9.51 5.15
C VAL A 200 2.56 -8.33 5.48
N ALA A 201 1.43 -8.57 6.15
CA ALA A 201 0.65 -7.57 6.86
C ALA A 201 0.93 -7.66 8.36
N VAL A 202 0.90 -6.54 9.06
CA VAL A 202 1.24 -6.47 10.49
C VAL A 202 0.12 -5.83 11.30
N THR A 203 -0.09 -6.28 12.52
CA THR A 203 -0.97 -5.60 13.47
C THR A 203 -0.34 -4.28 13.94
N PRO A 204 -1.14 -3.26 14.30
CA PRO A 204 -0.65 -1.94 14.72
C PRO A 204 0.38 -1.97 15.85
N ASP A 205 0.30 -2.92 16.78
CA ASP A 205 1.24 -3.10 17.90
C ASP A 205 2.67 -3.43 17.46
N GLU A 206 2.86 -4.12 16.30
CA GLU A 206 4.20 -4.40 15.74
C GLU A 206 4.95 -3.12 15.32
N LEU A 207 4.22 -2.04 15.11
CA LEU A 207 4.77 -0.75 14.67
C LEU A 207 5.14 0.16 15.85
N GLY A 208 4.73 -0.21 17.08
CA GLY A 208 5.03 0.54 18.28
C GLY A 208 4.69 2.03 18.14
N GLY A 209 5.62 2.91 18.53
CA GLY A 209 5.45 4.36 18.47
C GLY A 209 5.40 4.96 17.05
N ALA A 210 5.72 4.18 16.01
CA ALA A 210 5.62 4.63 14.64
C ALA A 210 4.15 4.70 14.17
N TRP A 211 3.25 3.87 14.71
CA TRP A 211 1.81 3.98 14.48
C TRP A 211 1.19 4.90 15.54
N ARG A 212 0.78 6.09 15.15
CA ARG A 212 0.12 7.04 16.03
C ARG A 212 -0.78 8.02 15.26
N GLY A 213 -1.92 8.38 15.86
CA GLY A 213 -2.89 9.28 15.24
C GLY A 213 -3.46 8.75 13.93
N GLY A 214 -3.55 7.42 13.80
CA GLY A 214 -4.03 6.76 12.60
C GLY A 214 -3.12 6.95 11.38
N LYS A 215 -1.81 7.14 11.58
CA LYS A 215 -0.78 7.33 10.55
C LYS A 215 0.47 6.54 10.87
N LEU A 216 1.21 6.10 9.85
CA LEU A 216 2.48 5.38 9.99
C LEU A 216 3.66 6.33 9.73
N HIS A 217 4.42 6.63 10.78
CA HIS A 217 5.49 7.63 10.78
C HIS A 217 6.86 7.00 10.52
N LEU A 218 7.02 6.39 9.35
CA LEU A 218 8.28 5.81 8.87
C LEU A 218 8.53 6.19 7.40
N PRO A 219 9.80 6.24 6.97
CA PRO A 219 10.13 6.42 5.56
C PRO A 219 9.64 5.24 4.72
N LEU A 220 8.94 5.52 3.63
CA LEU A 220 8.58 4.55 2.60
C LEU A 220 9.65 4.58 1.52
N ILE A 221 10.49 3.56 1.49
CA ILE A 221 11.67 3.49 0.64
C ILE A 221 11.31 2.88 -0.69
N THR A 222 11.58 3.59 -1.77
CA THR A 222 11.43 3.08 -3.14
C THR A 222 12.76 3.13 -3.87
N THR A 223 13.13 2.03 -4.51
CA THR A 223 14.25 1.99 -5.45
C THR A 223 13.76 1.64 -6.85
N LEU A 224 14.36 2.29 -7.85
CA LEU A 224 14.14 2.01 -9.27
C LEU A 224 15.48 1.57 -9.88
N ASN A 225 15.53 0.36 -10.43
CA ASN A 225 16.75 -0.23 -11.00
C ASN A 225 17.94 -0.24 -10.02
N GLY A 226 17.64 -0.45 -8.71
CA GLY A 226 18.65 -0.47 -7.66
C GLY A 226 19.09 0.91 -7.15
N ALA A 227 18.67 2.00 -7.77
CA ALA A 227 18.94 3.36 -7.31
C ALA A 227 17.80 3.88 -6.42
N LEU A 228 18.13 4.60 -5.34
CA LEU A 228 17.12 5.22 -4.48
C LEU A 228 16.30 6.25 -5.29
N PHE A 229 15.01 6.01 -5.41
CA PHE A 229 14.06 6.90 -6.06
C PHE A 229 13.41 7.87 -5.07
N GLY A 230 12.99 7.35 -3.91
CA GLY A 230 12.43 8.17 -2.84
C GLY A 230 12.35 7.44 -1.51
N HIS A 231 12.22 8.26 -0.43
CA HIS A 231 12.02 7.80 0.93
C HIS A 231 11.16 8.79 1.75
N PRO A 232 10.04 9.30 1.19
CA PRO A 232 9.18 10.20 1.97
C PRO A 232 8.61 9.47 3.20
N ASN A 233 8.40 10.21 4.28
CA ASN A 233 7.81 9.66 5.51
C ASN A 233 6.29 9.58 5.37
N ALA A 234 5.71 8.39 5.53
CA ALA A 234 4.28 8.15 5.32
C ALA A 234 3.38 8.85 6.36
N GLY A 235 3.92 9.26 7.51
CA GLY A 235 3.15 10.02 8.52
C GLY A 235 3.23 11.54 8.35
N VAL A 236 4.13 12.04 7.49
CA VAL A 236 4.32 13.48 7.25
C VAL A 236 3.45 13.92 6.08
N ASP A 237 2.84 15.10 6.20
CA ASP A 237 1.94 15.70 5.19
C ASP A 237 0.73 14.83 4.80
N MET A 238 0.45 13.76 5.53
CA MET A 238 -0.77 12.98 5.38
C MET A 238 -1.95 13.79 5.91
N THR A 239 -2.70 14.44 5.03
CA THR A 239 -3.83 15.31 5.38
C THR A 239 -4.95 14.54 6.06
N PHE A 240 -5.31 13.38 5.50
CA PHE A 240 -6.34 12.51 6.03
C PHE A 240 -5.70 11.24 6.62
N SER A 241 -5.87 11.00 7.92
CA SER A 241 -5.44 9.74 8.56
C SER A 241 -6.31 8.57 8.09
N PHE A 242 -5.88 7.33 8.31
CA PHE A 242 -6.67 6.15 7.97
C PHE A 242 -8.08 6.15 8.60
N PRO A 243 -8.29 6.54 9.89
CA PRO A 243 -9.64 6.72 10.42
C PRO A 243 -10.51 7.69 9.61
N HIS A 244 -9.96 8.79 9.06
CA HIS A 244 -10.71 9.69 8.18
C HIS A 244 -11.13 8.99 6.87
N LEU A 245 -10.21 8.25 6.23
CA LEU A 245 -10.51 7.52 5.00
C LEU A 245 -11.55 6.41 5.23
N ILE A 246 -11.45 5.67 6.34
CA ILE A 246 -12.41 4.63 6.73
C ILE A 246 -13.80 5.26 6.97
N ALA A 247 -13.88 6.33 7.77
CA ALA A 247 -15.14 7.02 8.04
C ALA A 247 -15.76 7.61 6.77
N HIS A 248 -14.93 8.14 5.84
CA HIS A 248 -15.40 8.60 4.55
C HIS A 248 -15.95 7.46 3.69
N ALA A 249 -15.24 6.34 3.57
CA ALA A 249 -15.69 5.17 2.82
C ALA A 249 -16.97 4.55 3.41
N ALA A 250 -17.11 4.59 4.74
CA ALA A 250 -18.28 4.07 5.46
C ALA A 250 -19.44 5.05 5.61
N LYS A 251 -19.37 6.24 4.98
CA LYS A 251 -20.39 7.31 5.12
C LYS A 251 -21.80 6.84 4.72
N THR A 252 -21.91 6.05 3.65
CA THR A 252 -23.19 5.64 3.05
C THR A 252 -23.42 4.13 3.02
N ARG A 253 -22.48 3.35 3.54
CA ARG A 253 -22.51 1.88 3.57
C ARG A 253 -21.69 1.34 4.72
N ALA A 254 -21.96 0.13 5.19
CA ALA A 254 -21.03 -0.61 6.02
C ALA A 254 -19.88 -1.17 5.16
N LEU A 255 -18.70 -1.37 5.77
CA LEU A 255 -17.58 -2.08 5.14
C LEU A 255 -17.45 -3.45 5.82
N ALA A 256 -17.32 -4.50 5.02
CA ALA A 256 -17.08 -5.84 5.54
C ALA A 256 -15.63 -6.03 5.98
N ALA A 257 -15.39 -6.90 6.95
CA ALA A 257 -14.06 -7.33 7.36
C ALA A 257 -13.25 -7.79 6.14
N GLY A 258 -11.98 -7.38 6.06
CA GLY A 258 -11.15 -7.61 4.87
C GLY A 258 -11.24 -6.50 3.81
N THR A 259 -11.97 -5.40 4.08
CA THR A 259 -11.87 -4.19 3.24
C THR A 259 -10.47 -3.60 3.36
N ILE A 260 -9.86 -3.30 2.21
CA ILE A 260 -8.54 -2.64 2.11
C ILE A 260 -8.76 -1.17 1.82
N ILE A 261 -8.13 -0.30 2.61
CA ILE A 261 -8.12 1.16 2.41
C ILE A 261 -6.68 1.62 2.20
N GLY A 262 -6.40 2.19 1.03
CA GLY A 262 -5.09 2.77 0.70
C GLY A 262 -4.97 4.23 1.08
N SER A 263 -3.74 4.67 1.28
CA SER A 263 -3.42 6.08 1.61
C SER A 263 -3.37 6.99 0.38
N GLY A 264 -3.27 6.43 -0.81
CA GLY A 264 -2.75 7.15 -1.95
C GLY A 264 -1.24 7.29 -1.89
N THR A 265 -0.66 7.68 -3.01
CA THR A 265 0.79 7.88 -3.17
C THR A 265 1.36 8.76 -2.08
N VAL A 266 2.35 8.27 -1.33
CA VAL A 266 2.99 9.03 -0.24
C VAL A 266 3.75 10.22 -0.84
N SER A 267 3.47 11.42 -0.32
CA SER A 267 4.04 12.65 -0.84
C SER A 267 4.34 13.63 0.29
N ASN A 268 5.58 14.14 0.34
CA ASN A 268 5.97 15.12 1.34
C ASN A 268 6.35 16.47 0.72
N LYS A 269 5.91 17.56 1.36
CA LYS A 269 6.40 18.92 1.07
C LYS A 269 7.84 19.06 1.54
N GLN A 270 8.69 19.62 0.73
CA GLN A 270 10.08 19.84 1.06
C GLN A 270 10.39 21.33 1.08
N GLY A 271 10.49 21.91 2.28
CA GLY A 271 10.75 23.35 2.44
C GLY A 271 9.62 24.24 1.88
N GLY A 272 8.38 23.72 1.86
CA GLY A 272 7.22 24.45 1.30
C GLY A 272 7.15 24.47 -0.24
N GLY A 273 8.07 23.79 -0.91
CA GLY A 273 8.14 23.68 -2.37
C GLY A 273 7.79 22.29 -2.90
N PRO A 274 7.91 22.09 -4.22
CA PRO A 274 7.49 20.88 -4.91
C PRO A 274 8.42 19.67 -4.64
N GLY A 275 9.43 19.82 -3.80
CA GLY A 275 10.37 18.75 -3.46
C GLY A 275 11.53 18.63 -4.45
N ARG A 276 12.41 17.67 -4.16
CA ARG A 276 13.62 17.36 -4.96
C ARG A 276 13.85 15.86 -5.03
N PRO A 277 14.40 15.36 -6.15
CA PRO A 277 14.81 13.96 -6.25
C PRO A 277 15.78 13.56 -5.12
N ALA A 278 15.76 12.29 -4.71
CA ALA A 278 16.67 11.75 -3.71
C ALA A 278 18.15 11.93 -4.12
N ALA A 279 18.46 11.75 -5.40
CA ALA A 279 19.81 11.97 -5.97
C ALA A 279 20.28 13.43 -5.82
N SER A 280 19.39 14.38 -5.59
CA SER A 280 19.70 15.81 -5.38
C SER A 280 19.56 16.24 -3.90
N GLY A 281 19.57 15.26 -2.98
CA GLY A 281 19.48 15.50 -1.54
C GLY A 281 18.07 15.84 -1.02
N GLY A 282 17.03 15.53 -1.80
CA GLY A 282 15.63 15.57 -1.36
C GLY A 282 15.19 14.21 -0.78
N VAL A 283 13.92 14.12 -0.36
CA VAL A 283 13.33 12.82 0.02
C VAL A 283 12.85 12.02 -1.20
N GLY A 284 12.89 12.60 -2.40
CA GLY A 284 12.40 11.95 -3.61
C GLY A 284 10.88 11.84 -3.64
N TYR A 285 10.40 10.86 -4.40
CA TYR A 285 8.99 10.69 -4.71
C TYR A 285 8.59 9.21 -4.58
N SER A 286 7.29 8.96 -4.47
CA SER A 286 6.72 7.60 -4.41
C SER A 286 6.05 7.16 -5.71
N CYS A 287 6.15 7.95 -6.78
CA CYS A 287 5.75 7.58 -8.14
C CYS A 287 6.51 8.45 -9.17
N ILE A 288 6.59 7.95 -10.40
CA ILE A 288 7.22 8.71 -11.51
C ILE A 288 6.37 9.93 -11.89
N ALA A 289 5.04 9.79 -11.84
CA ALA A 289 4.13 10.90 -12.19
C ALA A 289 4.37 12.15 -11.35
N GLU A 290 4.64 12.02 -10.04
CA GLU A 290 4.95 13.17 -9.19
C GLU A 290 6.26 13.82 -9.56
N GLN A 291 7.33 13.03 -9.78
CA GLN A 291 8.61 13.54 -10.27
C GLN A 291 8.45 14.30 -11.58
N ARG A 292 7.73 13.74 -12.55
CA ARG A 292 7.43 14.38 -13.84
C ARG A 292 6.64 15.68 -13.69
N THR A 293 5.72 15.69 -12.73
CA THR A 293 4.94 16.89 -12.37
C THR A 293 5.85 17.99 -11.84
N VAL A 294 6.77 17.66 -10.95
CA VAL A 294 7.76 18.60 -10.41
C VAL A 294 8.71 19.10 -11.50
N GLU A 295 9.19 18.22 -12.38
CA GLU A 295 9.99 18.63 -13.54
C GLU A 295 9.23 19.62 -14.43
N THR A 296 7.95 19.39 -14.66
CA THR A 296 7.10 20.32 -15.43
C THR A 296 6.97 21.67 -14.75
N ILE A 297 6.78 21.72 -13.44
CA ILE A 297 6.71 22.96 -12.66
C ILE A 297 8.03 23.74 -12.75
N LEU A 298 9.17 23.06 -12.62
CA LEU A 298 10.49 23.71 -12.53
C LEU A 298 11.11 24.01 -13.88
N ALA A 299 10.93 23.13 -14.88
CA ALA A 299 11.60 23.20 -16.17
C ALA A 299 10.66 23.35 -17.39
N GLY A 300 9.34 23.41 -17.13
CA GLY A 300 8.33 23.55 -18.19
C GLY A 300 7.96 22.25 -18.90
N GLN A 301 8.71 21.18 -18.71
CA GLN A 301 8.44 19.87 -19.31
C GLN A 301 8.99 18.73 -18.44
N ALA A 302 8.35 17.57 -18.53
CA ALA A 302 8.84 16.35 -17.91
C ALA A 302 9.96 15.71 -18.72
N SER A 303 10.99 15.17 -18.05
CA SER A 303 12.13 14.50 -18.66
C SER A 303 12.25 13.02 -18.27
N THR A 304 11.81 12.65 -17.06
CA THR A 304 11.83 11.26 -16.59
C THR A 304 10.85 10.40 -17.39
N PRO A 305 11.28 9.28 -18.00
CA PRO A 305 10.36 8.36 -18.67
C PRO A 305 9.52 7.59 -17.64
N PHE A 306 8.35 7.08 -18.05
CA PHE A 306 7.66 6.03 -17.34
C PHE A 306 8.42 4.71 -17.42
N LEU A 307 8.02 3.71 -16.63
CA LEU A 307 8.65 2.39 -16.59
C LEU A 307 8.64 1.73 -17.98
N ARG A 308 9.71 1.00 -18.25
CA ARG A 308 9.91 0.20 -19.46
C ARG A 308 10.08 -1.27 -19.11
N PHE A 309 9.95 -2.14 -20.09
CA PHE A 309 10.25 -3.57 -19.92
C PHE A 309 11.69 -3.75 -19.44
N GLY A 310 11.85 -4.55 -18.39
CA GLY A 310 13.12 -4.77 -17.70
C GLY A 310 13.37 -3.83 -16.51
N ASP A 311 12.62 -2.74 -16.35
CA ASP A 311 12.72 -1.91 -15.15
C ASP A 311 12.24 -2.65 -13.91
N ARG A 312 12.93 -2.45 -12.79
CA ARG A 312 12.65 -3.10 -11.52
C ARG A 312 12.34 -2.07 -10.45
N VAL A 313 11.19 -2.22 -9.81
CA VAL A 313 10.73 -1.40 -8.69
C VAL A 313 10.77 -2.23 -7.41
N ARG A 314 11.35 -1.66 -6.35
CA ARG A 314 11.34 -2.25 -5.01
C ARG A 314 10.79 -1.22 -4.02
N ILE A 315 9.79 -1.63 -3.23
CA ILE A 315 9.14 -0.81 -2.21
C ILE A 315 9.27 -1.54 -0.88
N GLU A 316 9.81 -0.87 0.15
CA GLU A 316 9.96 -1.44 1.48
C GLU A 316 9.91 -0.37 2.57
N MET A 317 9.74 -0.80 3.81
CA MET A 317 9.77 0.05 4.98
C MET A 317 10.57 -0.64 6.09
N LEU A 318 11.52 0.09 6.65
CA LEU A 318 12.39 -0.41 7.69
C LEU A 318 12.01 0.20 9.05
N ASP A 319 12.24 -0.55 10.11
CA ASP A 319 12.19 -0.03 11.48
C ASP A 319 13.44 0.82 11.80
N ASP A 320 13.49 1.41 12.99
CA ASP A 320 14.63 2.22 13.46
C ASP A 320 15.93 1.42 13.56
N GLY A 321 15.85 0.08 13.61
CA GLY A 321 16.98 -0.84 13.61
C GLY A 321 17.46 -1.22 12.21
N GLY A 322 16.79 -0.77 11.18
CA GLY A 322 17.08 -1.11 9.77
C GLY A 322 16.54 -2.47 9.32
N HIS A 323 15.62 -3.09 10.09
CA HIS A 323 15.01 -4.35 9.73
C HIS A 323 13.70 -4.12 8.96
N SER A 324 13.46 -4.95 7.97
CA SER A 324 12.21 -4.88 7.20
C SER A 324 11.01 -5.25 8.05
N ILE A 325 9.96 -4.42 7.99
CA ILE A 325 8.73 -4.63 8.77
C ILE A 325 7.77 -5.55 8.02
N PHE A 326 7.55 -5.24 6.74
CA PHE A 326 6.52 -5.86 5.89
C PHE A 326 7.09 -6.85 4.87
N GLY A 327 8.42 -6.98 4.79
CA GLY A 327 9.07 -7.50 3.59
C GLY A 327 9.02 -6.45 2.47
N ALA A 328 9.46 -6.81 1.28
CA ALA A 328 9.47 -5.89 0.15
C ALA A 328 8.49 -6.35 -0.94
N ILE A 329 7.87 -5.39 -1.60
CA ILE A 329 7.35 -5.55 -2.96
C ILE A 329 8.57 -5.37 -3.88
N ASP A 330 8.83 -6.32 -4.78
CA ASP A 330 10.02 -6.31 -5.63
C ASP A 330 9.67 -6.91 -6.99
N GLN A 331 9.35 -6.05 -7.94
CA GLN A 331 8.68 -6.41 -9.19
C GLN A 331 9.46 -5.90 -10.41
N THR A 332 9.47 -6.69 -11.47
CA THR A 332 10.03 -6.30 -12.77
C THR A 332 8.91 -6.07 -13.75
N VAL A 333 9.03 -5.04 -14.58
CA VAL A 333 8.09 -4.80 -15.69
C VAL A 333 8.45 -5.72 -16.83
N SER A 334 7.51 -6.52 -17.30
CA SER A 334 7.75 -7.47 -18.38
C SER A 334 6.68 -7.38 -19.47
N LYS A 335 7.03 -7.86 -20.66
CA LYS A 335 6.12 -7.91 -21.80
C LYS A 335 5.31 -9.21 -21.75
N SER A 336 3.98 -9.10 -21.95
CA SER A 336 3.08 -10.26 -22.09
C SER A 336 3.26 -10.99 -23.42
#